data_d69216d84f44c031aa0801411fc9f6b6
#
_entry.id   d69216d84f44c031aa0801411fc9f6b6
#
_cell.length_a   1.000
_cell.length_b   1.000
_cell.length_c   1.000
_cell.angle_alpha   90.00
_cell.angle_beta   90.00
_cell.angle_gamma   90.00
#
_symmetry.space_group_name_H-M   'P 1'
#
loop_
_entity.id
_entity.type
_entity.pdbx_description
1 polymer ?
#
loop_
_entity_poly.entity_id
_entity_poly.type
_entity_poly.pdbx_seq_one_letter_code
_entity_poly.pdbx_strand_id
1 'polypeptide(L)'
;MANVPKFAGRESREKLGWWYANRFLFWRRLTQLSILLMFLSGPYFGVWILKGNYSGSLLFDVIPLSDPLITLESLASGHLPGILTLSGALIIFITYALLGSKVFCGWVCPLNVVTDCAAWIRRKLGIRQTAKIPRTLRYAILVMILAGSAVSGLLLWEWVNPVAALGRALIYGFGATVWLILVVFFFDLFIVEHGWCGHLCPIGATYGVIGAKSLLRVKVIDRARCDNCMDCYNVCPEPQVLRSPLHGKNSESLLVLSQDCISCGRCIDVCPEKVFTFSHRFNNDIPVVTLNQ
;
A
#
# COMPACT_ATOMS: atom_id res chain seq x y z
N MET A 1 -23.35 -12.30 -16.50
CA MET A 1 -22.83 -11.13 -15.77
C MET A 1 -23.17 -11.33 -14.31
N ALA A 2 -22.24 -11.76 -13.49
CA ALA A 2 -22.46 -11.98 -12.07
C ALA A 2 -22.87 -10.66 -11.40
N ASN A 3 -23.94 -10.70 -10.62
CA ASN A 3 -24.40 -9.59 -9.80
C ASN A 3 -23.32 -9.29 -8.76
N VAL A 4 -22.45 -8.32 -9.04
CA VAL A 4 -21.41 -7.91 -8.08
C VAL A 4 -22.14 -7.37 -6.86
N PRO A 5 -22.03 -8.00 -5.68
CA PRO A 5 -22.73 -7.53 -4.50
C PRO A 5 -22.28 -6.10 -4.17
N LYS A 6 -23.25 -5.22 -3.89
CA LYS A 6 -23.00 -3.80 -3.55
C LYS A 6 -22.07 -3.62 -2.35
N PHE A 7 -21.84 -4.68 -1.55
CA PHE A 7 -20.98 -4.68 -0.36
C PHE A 7 -20.16 -5.97 -0.32
N ALA A 8 -18.91 -5.88 -0.77
CA ALA A 8 -17.96 -6.98 -0.64
C ALA A 8 -17.76 -7.38 0.84
N GLY A 9 -17.65 -8.68 1.10
CA GLY A 9 -17.51 -9.23 2.45
C GLY A 9 -18.83 -9.38 3.23
N ARG A 10 -20.00 -9.25 2.58
CA ARG A 10 -21.29 -9.47 3.25
C ARG A 10 -21.40 -10.91 3.75
N GLU A 11 -21.10 -11.86 2.91
CA GLU A 11 -21.16 -13.29 3.26
C GLU A 11 -20.15 -13.66 4.36
N SER A 12 -18.95 -13.09 4.32
CA SER A 12 -17.97 -13.24 5.41
C SER A 12 -18.50 -12.70 6.74
N ARG A 13 -19.24 -11.56 6.73
CA ARG A 13 -19.87 -11.01 7.94
C ARG A 13 -20.97 -11.91 8.48
N GLU A 14 -21.80 -12.48 7.59
CA GLU A 14 -22.89 -13.37 7.95
C GLU A 14 -22.39 -14.72 8.49
N LYS A 15 -21.35 -15.32 7.85
CA LYS A 15 -20.78 -16.62 8.25
C LYS A 15 -19.81 -16.55 9.44
N LEU A 16 -18.91 -15.53 9.47
CA LEU A 16 -17.78 -15.47 10.39
C LEU A 16 -17.87 -14.33 11.41
N GLY A 17 -18.87 -13.47 11.28
CA GLY A 17 -19.08 -12.32 12.13
C GLY A 17 -18.38 -11.04 11.65
N TRP A 18 -18.85 -9.90 12.17
CA TRP A 18 -18.39 -8.57 11.78
C TRP A 18 -16.90 -8.34 12.06
N TRP A 19 -16.40 -8.83 13.19
CA TRP A 19 -15.00 -8.66 13.59
C TRP A 19 -14.05 -9.36 12.63
N TYR A 20 -14.33 -10.61 12.30
CA TYR A 20 -13.49 -11.36 11.35
C TYR A 20 -13.43 -10.69 9.98
N ALA A 21 -14.57 -10.25 9.47
CA ALA A 21 -14.69 -9.62 8.16
C ALA A 21 -14.03 -8.24 8.04
N ASN A 22 -13.61 -7.62 9.17
CA ASN A 22 -13.04 -6.27 9.17
C ASN A 22 -11.78 -6.13 10.02
N ARG A 23 -11.22 -7.20 10.59
CA ARG A 23 -10.09 -7.13 11.53
C ARG A 23 -8.85 -6.46 10.93
N PHE A 24 -8.44 -6.82 9.71
CA PHE A 24 -7.28 -6.18 9.07
C PHE A 24 -7.58 -4.75 8.63
N LEU A 25 -8.81 -4.46 8.23
CA LEU A 25 -9.23 -3.08 7.97
C LEU A 25 -9.11 -2.22 9.23
N PHE A 26 -9.62 -2.72 10.36
CA PHE A 26 -9.55 -2.02 11.65
C PHE A 26 -8.10 -1.76 12.08
N TRP A 27 -7.24 -2.79 12.07
CA TRP A 27 -5.84 -2.64 12.45
C TRP A 27 -5.07 -1.69 11.54
N ARG A 28 -5.32 -1.73 10.22
CA ARG A 28 -4.73 -0.77 9.27
C ARG A 28 -5.12 0.67 9.59
N ARG A 29 -6.39 0.93 9.88
CA ARG A 29 -6.85 2.28 10.23
C ARG A 29 -6.29 2.72 11.57
N LEU A 30 -6.22 1.81 12.53
CA LEU A 30 -5.63 2.10 13.83
C LEU A 30 -4.15 2.47 13.70
N THR A 31 -3.34 1.70 12.95
CA THR A 31 -1.92 2.02 12.75
C THR A 31 -1.72 3.33 12.00
N GLN A 32 -2.48 3.60 10.93
CA GLN A 32 -2.42 4.85 10.19
C GLN A 32 -2.77 6.05 11.08
N LEU A 33 -3.83 5.93 11.87
CA LEU A 33 -4.25 6.97 12.81
C LEU A 33 -3.23 7.16 13.94
N SER A 34 -2.71 6.08 14.51
CA SER A 34 -1.70 6.14 15.57
C SER A 34 -0.43 6.86 15.12
N ILE A 35 0.09 6.53 13.93
CA ILE A 35 1.28 7.19 13.37
C ILE A 35 1.00 8.68 13.12
N LEU A 36 -0.18 9.00 12.59
CA LEU A 36 -0.58 10.39 12.39
C LEU A 36 -0.65 11.15 13.72
N LEU A 37 -1.26 10.56 14.75
CA LEU A 37 -1.34 11.16 16.09
C LEU A 37 0.05 11.32 16.72
N MET A 38 1.00 10.41 16.47
CA MET A 38 2.39 10.55 16.92
C MET A 38 3.07 11.77 16.27
N PHE A 39 2.81 12.07 14.98
CA PHE A 39 3.30 13.27 14.33
C PHE A 39 2.63 14.54 14.88
N LEU A 40 1.33 14.49 15.19
CA LEU A 40 0.57 15.62 15.69
C LEU A 40 0.81 15.89 17.17
N SER A 41 1.32 14.92 17.94
CA SER A 41 1.55 15.07 19.38
C SER A 41 2.54 16.19 19.73
N GLY A 42 3.57 16.39 18.89
CA GLY A 42 4.54 17.48 19.08
C GLY A 42 3.90 18.87 18.95
N PRO A 43 3.36 19.22 17.77
CA PRO A 43 2.78 20.53 17.52
C PRO A 43 1.61 20.91 18.44
N TYR A 44 0.74 19.92 18.81
CA TYR A 44 -0.48 20.21 19.58
C TYR A 44 -0.34 19.99 21.08
N PHE A 45 0.51 19.05 21.53
CA PHE A 45 0.63 18.69 22.95
C PHE A 45 2.05 18.93 23.51
N GLY A 46 3.01 19.35 22.69
CA GLY A 46 4.39 19.58 23.10
C GLY A 46 5.19 18.30 23.38
N VAL A 47 4.62 17.11 23.12
CA VAL A 47 5.28 15.81 23.31
C VAL A 47 5.75 15.26 21.97
N TRP A 48 7.05 15.35 21.71
CA TRP A 48 7.65 14.94 20.45
C TRP A 48 7.94 13.43 20.43
N ILE A 49 6.95 12.62 20.03
CA ILE A 49 7.14 11.16 19.82
C ILE A 49 7.76 10.92 18.44
N LEU A 50 7.19 11.50 17.37
CA LEU A 50 7.74 11.53 16.02
C LEU A 50 7.95 12.99 15.62
N LYS A 51 9.21 13.39 15.45
CA LYS A 51 9.61 14.75 15.07
C LYS A 51 9.97 14.77 13.59
N GLY A 52 9.29 15.61 12.82
CA GLY A 52 9.51 15.70 11.36
C GLY A 52 8.25 15.40 10.58
N ASN A 53 8.41 14.70 9.46
CA ASN A 53 7.33 14.32 8.53
C ASN A 53 7.54 12.91 7.97
N TYR A 54 6.66 12.50 7.04
CA TYR A 54 6.75 11.19 6.38
C TYR A 54 7.99 11.02 5.48
N SER A 55 8.64 12.10 5.08
CA SER A 55 9.87 12.07 4.27
C SER A 55 11.12 11.84 5.13
N GLY A 56 11.12 12.37 6.35
CA GLY A 56 12.21 12.20 7.31
C GLY A 56 11.73 12.56 8.71
N SER A 57 11.98 11.68 9.67
CA SER A 57 11.57 11.87 11.06
C SER A 57 12.57 11.23 12.03
N LEU A 58 12.47 11.69 13.28
CA LEU A 58 13.18 11.14 14.42
C LEU A 58 12.16 10.57 15.40
N LEU A 59 12.28 9.30 15.72
CA LEU A 59 11.49 8.65 16.74
C LEU A 59 12.20 8.84 18.09
N PHE A 60 11.52 9.48 19.05
CA PHE A 60 12.05 9.86 20.37
C PHE A 60 13.37 10.63 20.31
N ASP A 61 13.60 11.45 19.27
CA ASP A 61 14.84 12.18 19.00
C ASP A 61 16.12 11.29 18.87
N VAL A 62 15.96 9.96 18.77
CA VAL A 62 17.06 8.98 18.75
C VAL A 62 17.12 8.20 17.44
N ILE A 63 16.00 7.60 17.02
CA ILE A 63 15.99 6.70 15.87
C ILE A 63 15.59 7.48 14.62
N PRO A 64 16.51 7.65 13.65
CA PRO A 64 16.19 8.29 12.40
C PRO A 64 15.35 7.35 11.52
N LEU A 65 14.35 7.92 10.88
CA LEU A 65 13.49 7.25 9.91
C LEU A 65 13.40 8.14 8.67
N SER A 66 13.95 7.69 7.55
CA SER A 66 13.98 8.47 6.30
C SER A 66 13.44 7.67 5.15
N ASP A 67 12.68 8.33 4.26
CA ASP A 67 12.15 7.67 3.06
C ASP A 67 13.31 7.28 2.11
N PRO A 68 13.44 6.00 1.74
CA PRO A 68 14.46 5.55 0.81
C PRO A 68 14.39 6.25 -0.57
N LEU A 69 13.20 6.62 -1.05
CA LEU A 69 13.06 7.33 -2.33
C LEU A 69 13.70 8.72 -2.26
N ILE A 70 13.43 9.50 -1.22
CA ILE A 70 13.98 10.85 -1.06
C ILE A 70 15.49 10.78 -0.85
N THR A 71 15.96 9.77 -0.13
CA THR A 71 17.40 9.55 0.04
C THR A 71 18.08 9.22 -1.30
N LEU A 72 17.46 8.39 -2.14
CA LEU A 72 17.95 8.09 -3.51
C LEU A 72 17.90 9.34 -4.39
N GLU A 73 16.87 10.15 -4.28
CA GLU A 73 16.73 11.40 -5.03
C GLU A 73 17.80 12.42 -4.63
N SER A 74 18.10 12.54 -3.32
CA SER A 74 19.19 13.38 -2.82
C SER A 74 20.54 12.93 -3.37
N LEU A 75 20.81 11.64 -3.39
CA LEU A 75 22.04 11.11 -4.01
C LEU A 75 22.08 11.37 -5.52
N ALA A 76 20.96 11.20 -6.23
CA ALA A 76 20.87 11.46 -7.66
C ALA A 76 21.10 12.95 -7.99
N SER A 77 20.61 13.87 -7.15
CA SER A 77 20.81 15.32 -7.30
C SER A 77 22.22 15.80 -6.95
N GLY A 78 23.14 14.88 -6.58
CA GLY A 78 24.54 15.20 -6.23
C GLY A 78 24.73 15.69 -4.79
N HIS A 79 23.70 15.66 -3.96
CA HIS A 79 23.78 16.04 -2.55
C HIS A 79 23.98 14.79 -1.70
N LEU A 80 25.08 14.73 -0.97
CA LEU A 80 25.32 13.66 0.00
C LEU A 80 24.44 13.87 1.23
N PRO A 81 23.45 13.01 1.49
CA PRO A 81 22.64 13.12 2.70
C PRO A 81 23.50 12.85 3.94
N GLY A 82 23.16 13.52 5.05
CA GLY A 82 23.83 13.31 6.32
C GLY A 82 23.73 11.86 6.81
N ILE A 83 24.65 11.47 7.70
CA ILE A 83 24.73 10.10 8.22
C ILE A 83 23.42 9.64 8.90
N LEU A 84 22.70 10.55 9.55
CA LEU A 84 21.40 10.27 10.15
C LEU A 84 20.33 9.92 9.09
N THR A 85 20.33 10.61 7.95
CA THR A 85 19.40 10.33 6.86
C THR A 85 19.71 8.98 6.21
N LEU A 86 20.99 8.68 5.98
CA LEU A 86 21.43 7.40 5.43
C LEU A 86 21.09 6.23 6.37
N SER A 87 21.39 6.38 7.66
CA SER A 87 21.06 5.33 8.64
C SER A 87 19.54 5.13 8.76
N GLY A 88 18.74 6.21 8.73
CA GLY A 88 17.29 6.14 8.71
C GLY A 88 16.72 5.44 7.48
N ALA A 89 17.27 5.76 6.30
CA ALA A 89 16.88 5.09 5.06
C ALA A 89 17.27 3.60 5.07
N LEU A 90 18.41 3.25 5.63
CA LEU A 90 18.83 1.85 5.78
C LEU A 90 17.92 1.06 6.73
N ILE A 91 17.54 1.66 7.86
CA ILE A 91 16.57 1.04 8.81
C ILE A 91 15.25 0.76 8.09
N ILE A 92 14.69 1.74 7.38
CA ILE A 92 13.45 1.60 6.62
C ILE A 92 13.59 0.56 5.52
N PHE A 93 14.70 0.59 4.77
CA PHE A 93 14.99 -0.37 3.71
C PHE A 93 14.98 -1.81 4.25
N ILE A 94 15.75 -2.10 5.31
CA ILE A 94 15.82 -3.43 5.91
C ILE A 94 14.46 -3.86 6.44
N THR A 95 13.76 -2.97 7.14
CA THR A 95 12.44 -3.26 7.71
C THR A 95 11.45 -3.69 6.64
N TYR A 96 11.32 -2.96 5.53
CA TYR A 96 10.36 -3.31 4.48
C TYR A 96 10.86 -4.41 3.52
N ALA A 97 12.17 -4.60 3.39
CA ALA A 97 12.73 -5.76 2.70
C ALA A 97 12.38 -7.08 3.42
N LEU A 98 12.27 -7.04 4.74
CA LEU A 98 11.89 -8.20 5.56
C LEU A 98 10.36 -8.34 5.68
N LEU A 99 9.66 -7.28 6.09
CA LEU A 99 8.24 -7.36 6.43
C LEU A 99 7.33 -7.61 5.22
N GLY A 100 7.56 -6.94 4.11
CA GLY A 100 6.67 -7.13 2.96
C GLY A 100 6.77 -6.04 1.90
N SER A 101 6.43 -6.42 0.67
CA SER A 101 6.30 -5.49 -0.44
C SER A 101 5.18 -4.50 -0.13
N LYS A 102 5.41 -3.20 -0.35
CA LYS A 102 4.41 -2.13 -0.20
C LYS A 102 3.61 -2.13 1.13
N VAL A 103 4.12 -2.76 2.20
CA VAL A 103 3.47 -2.71 3.54
C VAL A 103 3.32 -1.26 4.00
N PHE A 104 4.30 -0.40 3.73
CA PHE A 104 4.19 1.04 3.96
C PHE A 104 2.91 1.62 3.37
N CYS A 105 2.60 1.32 2.11
CA CYS A 105 1.42 1.83 1.41
C CYS A 105 0.10 1.38 2.05
N GLY A 106 0.07 0.16 2.59
CA GLY A 106 -1.14 -0.40 3.22
C GLY A 106 -1.37 0.00 4.67
N TRP A 107 -0.29 0.17 5.45
CA TRP A 107 -0.37 0.27 6.91
C TRP A 107 0.11 1.60 7.49
N VAL A 108 0.97 2.33 6.78
CA VAL A 108 1.59 3.56 7.29
C VAL A 108 1.09 4.79 6.53
N CYS A 109 1.00 4.69 5.19
CA CYS A 109 0.68 5.83 4.33
C CYS A 109 -0.73 6.38 4.60
N PRO A 110 -0.87 7.65 5.01
CA PRO A 110 -2.17 8.24 5.28
C PRO A 110 -2.98 8.50 4.00
N LEU A 111 -2.31 8.67 2.86
CA LEU A 111 -2.96 8.85 1.57
C LEU A 111 -3.82 7.63 1.17
N ASN A 112 -3.48 6.44 1.67
CA ASN A 112 -4.28 5.24 1.47
C ASN A 112 -5.71 5.38 2.02
N VAL A 113 -5.92 6.18 3.08
CA VAL A 113 -7.28 6.46 3.59
C VAL A 113 -8.08 7.25 2.57
N VAL A 114 -7.44 8.23 1.93
CA VAL A 114 -8.07 9.08 0.90
C VAL A 114 -8.46 8.25 -0.32
N THR A 115 -7.54 7.42 -0.82
CA THR A 115 -7.77 6.55 -1.99
C THR A 115 -8.81 5.45 -1.71
N ASP A 116 -8.81 4.85 -0.50
CA ASP A 116 -9.83 3.87 -0.10
C ASP A 116 -11.21 4.54 0.06
N CYS A 117 -11.27 5.79 0.53
CA CYS A 117 -12.51 6.58 0.59
C CYS A 117 -13.05 6.86 -0.82
N ALA A 118 -12.19 7.30 -1.74
CA ALA A 118 -12.56 7.52 -3.14
C ALA A 118 -13.10 6.23 -3.79
N ALA A 119 -12.43 5.10 -3.60
CA ALA A 119 -12.86 3.80 -4.11
C ALA A 119 -14.19 3.35 -3.49
N TRP A 120 -14.43 3.61 -2.21
CA TRP A 120 -15.70 3.30 -1.56
C TRP A 120 -16.86 4.14 -2.13
N ILE A 121 -16.66 5.47 -2.32
CA ILE A 121 -17.65 6.35 -2.92
C ILE A 121 -17.90 5.92 -4.38
N ARG A 122 -16.85 5.63 -5.15
CA ARG A 122 -16.94 5.14 -6.53
C ARG A 122 -17.84 3.92 -6.63
N ARG A 123 -17.65 2.92 -5.75
CA ARG A 123 -18.50 1.72 -5.69
C ARG A 123 -19.95 2.05 -5.33
N LYS A 124 -20.19 2.99 -4.40
CA LYS A 124 -21.55 3.45 -4.06
C LYS A 124 -22.26 4.16 -5.21
N LEU A 125 -21.51 4.97 -5.97
CA LEU A 125 -22.03 5.67 -7.16
C LEU A 125 -22.20 4.74 -8.36
N GLY A 126 -21.73 3.48 -8.28
CA GLY A 126 -21.83 2.50 -9.37
C GLY A 126 -20.94 2.81 -10.57
N ILE A 127 -19.88 3.63 -10.41
CA ILE A 127 -18.95 3.97 -11.47
C ILE A 127 -18.06 2.76 -11.76
N ARG A 128 -18.33 2.06 -12.87
CA ARG A 128 -17.59 0.85 -13.28
C ARG A 128 -16.56 1.12 -14.37
N GLN A 129 -16.69 2.23 -15.08
CA GLN A 129 -15.75 2.60 -16.15
C GLN A 129 -14.40 2.95 -15.52
N THR A 130 -13.34 2.34 -16.02
CA THR A 130 -11.96 2.56 -15.55
C THR A 130 -11.07 2.75 -16.75
N ALA A 131 -10.30 3.83 -16.77
CA ALA A 131 -9.30 4.06 -17.81
C ALA A 131 -8.20 3.00 -17.75
N LYS A 132 -7.72 2.55 -18.90
CA LYS A 132 -6.65 1.55 -18.99
C LYS A 132 -5.30 2.26 -18.91
N ILE A 133 -4.76 2.44 -17.72
CA ILE A 133 -3.41 2.98 -17.49
C ILE A 133 -2.46 1.82 -17.21
N PRO A 134 -1.31 1.73 -17.88
CA PRO A 134 -0.34 0.67 -17.61
C PRO A 134 0.30 0.86 -16.24
N ARG A 135 0.43 -0.21 -15.45
CA ARG A 135 1.05 -0.18 -14.11
C ARG A 135 2.55 0.07 -14.15
N THR A 136 3.18 -0.18 -15.29
CA THR A 136 4.59 0.14 -15.54
C THR A 136 4.85 1.64 -15.52
N LEU A 137 3.83 2.49 -15.71
CA LEU A 137 3.96 3.94 -15.71
C LEU A 137 4.59 4.48 -14.41
N ARG A 138 4.28 3.89 -13.24
CA ARG A 138 4.89 4.30 -11.97
C ARG A 138 6.41 4.12 -11.94
N TYR A 139 6.95 3.09 -12.64
CA TYR A 139 8.40 2.90 -12.76
C TYR A 139 9.02 3.92 -13.72
N ALA A 140 8.33 4.25 -14.81
CA ALA A 140 8.75 5.32 -15.70
C ALA A 140 8.77 6.68 -14.98
N ILE A 141 7.74 6.98 -14.17
CA ILE A 141 7.70 8.19 -13.33
C ILE A 141 8.85 8.19 -12.32
N LEU A 142 9.13 7.06 -11.66
CA LEU A 142 10.26 6.92 -10.74
C LEU A 142 11.59 7.27 -11.44
N VAL A 143 11.83 6.69 -12.62
CA VAL A 143 13.05 6.96 -13.40
C VAL A 143 13.10 8.42 -13.84
N MET A 144 11.98 9.00 -14.31
CA MET A 144 11.92 10.42 -14.69
C MET A 144 12.22 11.36 -13.52
N ILE A 145 11.72 11.07 -12.33
CA ILE A 145 12.00 11.86 -11.13
C ILE A 145 13.49 11.79 -10.80
N LEU A 146 14.08 10.60 -10.73
CA LEU A 146 15.51 10.45 -10.41
C LEU A 146 16.40 11.11 -11.47
N ALA A 147 16.10 10.92 -12.76
CA ALA A 147 16.83 11.57 -13.85
C ALA A 147 16.67 13.11 -13.84
N GLY A 148 15.44 13.58 -13.62
CA GLY A 148 15.16 15.01 -13.51
C GLY A 148 15.87 15.66 -12.33
N SER A 149 15.90 14.98 -11.17
CA SER A 149 16.62 15.44 -9.99
C SER A 149 18.14 15.46 -10.21
N ALA A 150 18.67 14.47 -10.93
CA ALA A 150 20.10 14.44 -11.30
C ALA A 150 20.50 15.61 -12.23
N VAL A 151 19.62 16.01 -13.13
CA VAL A 151 19.86 17.12 -14.07
C VAL A 151 19.65 18.48 -13.41
N SER A 152 18.59 18.61 -12.60
CA SER A 152 18.21 19.90 -11.99
C SER A 152 18.95 20.21 -10.69
N GLY A 153 19.50 19.20 -10.01
CA GLY A 153 20.05 19.33 -8.66
C GLY A 153 18.99 19.58 -7.57
N LEU A 154 17.68 19.37 -7.87
CA LEU A 154 16.57 19.62 -6.96
C LEU A 154 15.86 18.32 -6.59
N LEU A 155 15.22 18.29 -5.42
CA LEU A 155 14.35 17.18 -4.99
C LEU A 155 12.95 17.36 -5.61
N LEU A 156 12.76 16.90 -6.86
CA LEU A 156 11.53 17.10 -7.62
C LEU A 156 10.33 16.42 -6.99
N TRP A 157 10.52 15.21 -6.43
CA TRP A 157 9.44 14.45 -5.80
C TRP A 157 8.88 15.15 -4.57
N GLU A 158 9.70 15.79 -3.76
CA GLU A 158 9.22 16.45 -2.53
C GLU A 158 8.23 17.60 -2.83
N TRP A 159 8.33 18.23 -4.00
CA TRP A 159 7.40 19.27 -4.44
C TRP A 159 5.99 18.73 -4.77
N VAL A 160 5.91 17.54 -5.32
CA VAL A 160 4.67 16.91 -5.78
C VAL A 160 4.24 15.71 -4.93
N ASN A 161 4.89 15.49 -3.80
CA ASN A 161 4.62 14.37 -2.92
C ASN A 161 3.31 14.57 -2.12
N PRO A 162 2.21 13.87 -2.45
CA PRO A 162 0.93 14.06 -1.75
C PRO A 162 0.93 13.52 -0.33
N VAL A 163 1.84 12.60 0.01
CA VAL A 163 1.99 12.06 1.37
C VAL A 163 2.58 13.12 2.28
N ALA A 164 3.67 13.78 1.84
CA ALA A 164 4.27 14.91 2.55
C ALA A 164 3.32 16.11 2.58
N ALA A 165 2.60 16.39 1.49
CA ALA A 165 1.59 17.44 1.40
C ALA A 165 0.47 17.24 2.43
N LEU A 166 -0.05 16.01 2.56
CA LEU A 166 -1.08 15.68 3.56
C LEU A 166 -0.55 15.85 4.99
N GLY A 167 0.66 15.39 5.27
CA GLY A 167 1.30 15.58 6.58
C GLY A 167 1.47 17.07 6.91
N ARG A 168 1.97 17.88 5.98
CA ARG A 168 2.09 19.35 6.15
C ARG A 168 0.74 20.03 6.37
N ALA A 169 -0.29 19.65 5.60
CA ALA A 169 -1.63 20.20 5.76
C ALA A 169 -2.23 19.94 7.15
N LEU A 170 -1.97 18.78 7.73
CA LEU A 170 -2.46 18.39 9.04
C LEU A 170 -1.69 19.07 10.19
N ILE A 171 -0.39 19.32 10.02
CA ILE A 171 0.46 19.95 11.04
C ILE A 171 0.32 21.48 11.02
N TYR A 172 0.38 22.08 9.83
CA TYR A 172 0.45 23.55 9.66
C TYR A 172 -0.87 24.17 9.20
N GLY A 173 -1.91 23.37 9.03
CA GLY A 173 -3.20 23.81 8.51
C GLY A 173 -3.36 23.64 7.00
N PHE A 174 -4.60 23.77 6.55
CA PHE A 174 -4.98 23.56 5.16
C PHE A 174 -4.52 24.75 4.29
N GLY A 175 -3.48 24.52 3.51
CA GLY A 175 -2.93 25.47 2.53
C GLY A 175 -3.08 24.98 1.09
N ALA A 176 -2.30 25.57 0.17
CA ALA A 176 -2.33 25.22 -1.27
C ALA A 176 -2.05 23.71 -1.56
N THR A 177 -1.38 23.00 -0.65
CA THR A 177 -1.08 21.58 -0.78
C THR A 177 -2.31 20.67 -0.76
N VAL A 178 -3.45 21.15 -0.24
CA VAL A 178 -4.73 20.43 -0.24
C VAL A 178 -5.22 20.14 -1.65
N TRP A 179 -4.95 21.02 -2.62
CA TRP A 179 -5.32 20.79 -4.00
C TRP A 179 -4.72 19.52 -4.58
N LEU A 180 -3.49 19.19 -4.21
CA LEU A 180 -2.85 17.94 -4.63
C LEU A 180 -3.60 16.70 -4.12
N ILE A 181 -4.06 16.75 -2.88
CA ILE A 181 -4.84 15.65 -2.26
C ILE A 181 -6.21 15.54 -2.95
N LEU A 182 -6.86 16.66 -3.26
CA LEU A 182 -8.12 16.68 -3.99
C LEU A 182 -7.96 16.14 -5.42
N VAL A 183 -6.88 16.49 -6.11
CA VAL A 183 -6.58 15.94 -7.44
C VAL A 183 -6.44 14.42 -7.36
N VAL A 184 -5.69 13.88 -6.40
CA VAL A 184 -5.56 12.43 -6.18
C VAL A 184 -6.92 11.79 -5.89
N PHE A 185 -7.72 12.41 -5.02
CA PHE A 185 -9.05 11.92 -4.65
C PHE A 185 -9.99 11.84 -5.86
N PHE A 186 -10.09 12.92 -6.65
CA PHE A 186 -10.96 12.95 -7.83
C PHE A 186 -10.44 12.07 -8.96
N PHE A 187 -9.13 11.95 -9.11
CA PHE A 187 -8.51 11.01 -10.05
C PHE A 187 -8.93 9.56 -9.74
N ASP A 188 -8.83 9.14 -8.47
CA ASP A 188 -9.22 7.80 -8.04
C ASP A 188 -10.75 7.61 -8.11
N LEU A 189 -11.53 8.67 -7.84
CA LEU A 189 -12.98 8.61 -7.86
C LEU A 189 -13.54 8.45 -9.28
N PHE A 190 -13.05 9.23 -10.25
CA PHE A 190 -13.66 9.33 -11.58
C PHE A 190 -12.90 8.56 -12.66
N ILE A 191 -11.57 8.48 -12.59
CA ILE A 191 -10.74 7.97 -13.69
C ILE A 191 -10.37 6.51 -13.48
N VAL A 192 -9.62 6.18 -12.41
CA VAL A 192 -9.14 4.81 -12.16
C VAL A 192 -9.26 4.48 -10.68
N GLU A 193 -9.92 3.39 -10.33
CA GLU A 193 -9.98 2.91 -8.94
C GLU A 193 -8.57 2.59 -8.44
N HIS A 194 -8.17 3.19 -7.29
CA HIS A 194 -6.80 3.14 -6.76
C HIS A 194 -5.71 3.53 -7.78
N GLY A 195 -6.05 4.44 -8.71
CA GLY A 195 -5.19 4.81 -9.84
C GLY A 195 -3.89 5.46 -9.41
N TRP A 196 -3.93 6.34 -8.42
CA TRP A 196 -2.72 6.97 -7.90
C TRP A 196 -1.75 5.93 -7.34
N CYS A 197 -2.18 5.14 -6.36
CA CYS A 197 -1.31 4.17 -5.68
C CYS A 197 -0.85 3.03 -6.61
N GLY A 198 -1.73 2.58 -7.52
CA GLY A 198 -1.47 1.44 -8.40
C GLY A 198 -0.69 1.79 -9.66
N HIS A 199 -0.75 3.04 -10.17
CA HIS A 199 -0.27 3.36 -11.50
C HIS A 199 0.71 4.54 -11.56
N LEU A 200 0.63 5.52 -10.64
CA LEU A 200 1.38 6.77 -10.72
C LEU A 200 2.41 6.94 -9.60
N CYS A 201 2.15 6.41 -8.39
CA CYS A 201 2.95 6.70 -7.20
C CYS A 201 4.36 6.09 -7.26
N PRO A 202 5.44 6.88 -7.31
CA PRO A 202 6.82 6.37 -7.34
C PRO A 202 7.25 5.77 -5.99
N ILE A 203 6.68 6.24 -4.85
CA ILE A 203 6.89 5.60 -3.54
C ILE A 203 6.43 4.13 -3.61
N GLY A 204 5.24 3.88 -4.19
CA GLY A 204 4.74 2.52 -4.38
C GLY A 204 5.64 1.66 -5.28
N ALA A 205 6.30 2.26 -6.28
CA ALA A 205 7.30 1.58 -7.11
C ALA A 205 8.55 1.23 -6.29
N THR A 206 9.09 2.18 -5.53
CA THR A 206 10.30 2.00 -4.69
C THR A 206 10.10 0.91 -3.65
N TYR A 207 9.02 0.98 -2.86
CA TYR A 207 8.72 -0.06 -1.87
C TYR A 207 8.38 -1.41 -2.51
N GLY A 208 7.80 -1.41 -3.72
CA GLY A 208 7.59 -2.61 -4.51
C GLY A 208 8.91 -3.32 -4.83
N VAL A 209 9.92 -2.58 -5.26
CA VAL A 209 11.27 -3.10 -5.56
C VAL A 209 11.97 -3.57 -4.29
N ILE A 210 11.98 -2.76 -3.23
CA ILE A 210 12.60 -3.10 -1.93
C ILE A 210 12.02 -4.43 -1.40
N GLY A 211 10.70 -4.55 -1.38
CA GLY A 211 10.02 -5.73 -0.84
C GLY A 211 9.79 -6.87 -1.84
N ALA A 212 10.39 -6.83 -3.04
CA ALA A 212 10.18 -7.89 -4.05
C ALA A 212 10.54 -9.30 -3.55
N LYS A 213 11.53 -9.39 -2.65
CA LYS A 213 11.99 -10.65 -2.03
C LYS A 213 11.59 -10.79 -0.55
N SER A 214 10.65 -9.99 -0.05
CA SER A 214 10.24 -9.97 1.35
C SER A 214 9.72 -11.31 1.85
N LEU A 215 9.79 -11.49 3.18
CA LEU A 215 9.45 -12.74 3.86
C LEU A 215 7.95 -12.94 4.00
N LEU A 216 7.21 -11.91 4.44
CA LEU A 216 5.77 -12.01 4.66
C LEU A 216 5.00 -11.97 3.34
N ARG A 217 4.17 -12.97 3.11
CA ARG A 217 3.34 -13.12 1.90
C ARG A 217 1.94 -13.60 2.25
N VAL A 218 0.99 -13.26 1.39
CA VAL A 218 -0.33 -13.88 1.43
C VAL A 218 -0.27 -15.22 0.72
N LYS A 219 -0.81 -16.28 1.33
CA LYS A 219 -0.87 -17.64 0.79
C LYS A 219 -2.33 -18.05 0.61
N VAL A 220 -2.62 -18.73 -0.48
CA VAL A 220 -3.85 -19.50 -0.67
C VAL A 220 -3.66 -20.86 0.02
N ILE A 221 -4.52 -21.20 0.96
CA ILE A 221 -4.45 -22.47 1.70
C ILE A 221 -4.87 -23.62 0.78
N ASP A 222 -6.02 -23.45 0.13
CA ASP A 222 -6.59 -24.47 -0.75
C ASP A 222 -7.46 -23.79 -1.81
N ARG A 223 -7.13 -24.04 -3.08
CA ARG A 223 -7.89 -23.51 -4.23
C ARG A 223 -9.28 -24.12 -4.35
N ALA A 224 -9.45 -25.40 -3.96
CA ALA A 224 -10.70 -26.12 -4.08
C ALA A 224 -11.81 -25.54 -3.18
N ARG A 225 -11.42 -24.82 -2.10
CA ARG A 225 -12.37 -24.15 -1.20
C ARG A 225 -12.93 -22.85 -1.76
N CYS A 226 -12.37 -22.34 -2.87
CA CYS A 226 -12.80 -21.08 -3.46
C CYS A 226 -14.12 -21.26 -4.23
N ASP A 227 -15.15 -20.54 -3.79
CA ASP A 227 -16.49 -20.49 -4.42
C ASP A 227 -16.60 -19.51 -5.58
N ASN A 228 -15.52 -18.80 -5.92
CA ASN A 228 -15.46 -17.77 -6.96
C ASN A 228 -16.40 -16.57 -6.74
N CYS A 229 -16.71 -16.19 -5.51
CA CYS A 229 -17.57 -15.03 -5.19
C CYS A 229 -16.97 -13.68 -5.63
N MET A 230 -15.70 -13.60 -5.96
CA MET A 230 -14.96 -12.43 -6.43
C MET A 230 -14.84 -11.27 -5.42
N ASP A 231 -15.26 -11.43 -4.18
CA ASP A 231 -15.17 -10.37 -3.16
C ASP A 231 -13.74 -9.94 -2.86
N CYS A 232 -12.79 -10.90 -2.87
CA CYS A 232 -11.37 -10.59 -2.69
C CYS A 232 -10.79 -9.70 -3.81
N TYR A 233 -11.26 -9.85 -5.05
CA TYR A 233 -10.89 -8.98 -6.16
C TYR A 233 -11.48 -7.58 -6.02
N ASN A 234 -12.73 -7.48 -5.54
CA ASN A 234 -13.43 -6.20 -5.39
C ASN A 234 -12.84 -5.30 -4.30
N VAL A 235 -12.19 -5.88 -3.28
CA VAL A 235 -11.55 -5.09 -2.20
C VAL A 235 -10.06 -4.90 -2.39
N CYS A 236 -9.43 -5.61 -3.33
CA CYS A 236 -8.00 -5.56 -3.56
C CYS A 236 -7.62 -4.34 -4.39
N PRO A 237 -6.74 -3.44 -3.92
CA PRO A 237 -6.25 -2.33 -4.74
C PRO A 237 -5.47 -2.77 -5.98
N GLU A 238 -4.92 -4.00 -5.95
CA GLU A 238 -4.12 -4.60 -7.01
C GLU A 238 -4.64 -6.02 -7.34
N PRO A 239 -5.86 -6.14 -7.91
CA PRO A 239 -6.54 -7.44 -8.04
C PRO A 239 -5.80 -8.45 -8.92
N GLN A 240 -4.96 -8.01 -9.85
CA GLN A 240 -4.15 -8.91 -10.69
C GLN A 240 -3.21 -9.82 -9.90
N VAL A 241 -2.80 -9.42 -8.68
CA VAL A 241 -1.87 -10.23 -7.85
C VAL A 241 -2.52 -11.51 -7.33
N LEU A 242 -3.86 -11.57 -7.31
CA LEU A 242 -4.62 -12.72 -6.84
C LEU A 242 -4.84 -13.77 -7.93
N ARG A 243 -4.62 -13.43 -9.21
CA ARG A 243 -4.96 -14.31 -10.34
C ARG A 243 -4.15 -15.60 -10.33
N SER A 244 -2.82 -15.50 -10.21
CA SER A 244 -1.96 -16.69 -10.23
C SER A 244 -2.22 -17.61 -9.04
N PRO A 245 -2.21 -17.14 -7.75
CA PRO A 245 -2.42 -18.05 -6.63
C PRO A 245 -3.83 -18.65 -6.56
N LEU A 246 -4.88 -17.99 -7.08
CA LEU A 246 -6.25 -18.53 -7.07
C LEU A 246 -6.59 -19.39 -8.29
N HIS A 247 -6.27 -18.88 -9.48
CA HIS A 247 -6.72 -19.46 -10.77
C HIS A 247 -5.56 -19.94 -11.65
N GLY A 248 -4.33 -19.97 -11.11
CA GLY A 248 -3.17 -20.50 -11.81
C GLY A 248 -3.21 -22.01 -11.97
N LYS A 249 -2.32 -22.53 -12.81
CA LYS A 249 -2.15 -23.99 -12.98
C LYS A 249 -1.69 -24.63 -11.66
N ASN A 250 -1.94 -25.94 -11.47
CA ASN A 250 -1.57 -26.65 -10.24
C ASN A 250 -0.06 -26.61 -9.93
N SER A 251 0.78 -26.37 -10.93
CA SER A 251 2.24 -26.18 -10.76
C SER A 251 2.63 -24.78 -10.31
N GLU A 252 1.71 -23.81 -10.29
CA GLU A 252 2.00 -22.44 -9.86
C GLU A 252 1.92 -22.30 -8.34
N SER A 253 2.78 -21.42 -7.81
CA SER A 253 2.84 -21.13 -6.38
C SER A 253 1.49 -20.64 -5.81
N LEU A 254 1.11 -21.16 -4.65
CA LEU A 254 -0.03 -20.67 -3.86
C LEU A 254 0.25 -19.35 -3.15
N LEU A 255 1.49 -18.88 -3.17
CA LEU A 255 1.90 -17.61 -2.59
C LEU A 255 1.67 -16.44 -3.56
N VAL A 256 1.21 -15.33 -3.04
CA VAL A 256 1.18 -14.06 -3.78
C VAL A 256 2.61 -13.51 -3.83
N LEU A 257 3.38 -13.91 -4.84
CA LEU A 257 4.78 -13.51 -5.00
C LEU A 257 4.96 -12.13 -5.64
N SER A 258 3.89 -11.55 -6.19
CA SER A 258 3.94 -10.24 -6.84
C SER A 258 4.40 -9.15 -5.85
N GLN A 259 5.33 -8.32 -6.31
CA GLN A 259 5.79 -7.12 -5.61
C GLN A 259 4.71 -6.04 -5.46
N ASP A 260 3.57 -6.21 -6.14
CA ASP A 260 2.46 -5.26 -6.10
C ASP A 260 1.51 -5.49 -4.93
N CYS A 261 1.59 -6.65 -4.26
CA CYS A 261 0.79 -6.93 -3.08
C CYS A 261 1.16 -5.98 -1.94
N ILE A 262 0.17 -5.21 -1.44
CA ILE A 262 0.36 -4.28 -0.31
C ILE A 262 0.24 -4.97 1.06
N SER A 263 0.11 -6.29 1.10
CA SER A 263 -0.02 -7.11 2.32
C SER A 263 -1.08 -6.58 3.30
N CYS A 264 -2.19 -6.06 2.75
CA CYS A 264 -3.22 -5.37 3.54
C CYS A 264 -4.18 -6.31 4.29
N GLY A 265 -4.19 -7.63 3.98
CA GLY A 265 -5.04 -8.62 4.62
C GLY A 265 -6.53 -8.55 4.23
N ARG A 266 -6.97 -7.63 3.35
CA ARG A 266 -8.38 -7.49 2.99
C ARG A 266 -8.96 -8.72 2.29
N CYS A 267 -8.19 -9.43 1.47
CA CYS A 267 -8.60 -10.69 0.85
C CYS A 267 -8.88 -11.78 1.91
N ILE A 268 -8.17 -11.74 3.06
CA ILE A 268 -8.41 -12.65 4.19
C ILE A 268 -9.72 -12.29 4.90
N ASP A 269 -9.96 -10.99 5.14
CA ASP A 269 -11.15 -10.49 5.83
C ASP A 269 -12.45 -10.86 5.11
N VAL A 270 -12.49 -10.66 3.78
CA VAL A 270 -13.73 -10.78 3.02
C VAL A 270 -14.03 -12.21 2.55
N CYS A 271 -13.10 -13.15 2.72
CA CYS A 271 -13.27 -14.52 2.25
C CYS A 271 -14.07 -15.36 3.26
N PRO A 272 -15.31 -15.78 2.93
CA PRO A 272 -16.15 -16.60 3.81
C PRO A 272 -15.57 -18.01 4.00
N GLU A 273 -14.86 -18.54 2.99
CA GLU A 273 -14.31 -19.90 2.95
C GLU A 273 -12.86 -19.97 3.52
N LYS A 274 -12.33 -18.86 4.06
CA LYS A 274 -10.99 -18.78 4.67
C LYS A 274 -9.87 -19.31 3.76
N VAL A 275 -9.97 -19.00 2.47
CA VAL A 275 -9.01 -19.47 1.45
C VAL A 275 -7.62 -18.86 1.64
N PHE A 276 -7.53 -17.66 2.25
CA PHE A 276 -6.28 -16.91 2.38
C PHE A 276 -5.75 -16.90 3.81
N THR A 277 -4.42 -16.87 3.93
CA THR A 277 -3.70 -16.63 5.20
C THR A 277 -2.41 -15.86 4.94
N PHE A 278 -1.83 -15.27 5.99
CA PHE A 278 -0.44 -14.82 5.94
C PHE A 278 0.51 -16.00 6.15
N SER A 279 1.59 -16.01 5.38
CA SER A 279 2.62 -17.02 5.46
C SER A 279 3.99 -16.42 5.13
N HIS A 280 5.05 -17.15 5.35
CA HIS A 280 6.39 -16.74 4.93
C HIS A 280 6.72 -17.32 3.55
N ARG A 281 7.59 -16.62 2.83
CA ARG A 281 7.97 -16.92 1.44
C ARG A 281 8.46 -18.35 1.21
N PHE A 282 9.09 -18.96 2.22
CA PHE A 282 9.67 -20.30 2.12
C PHE A 282 8.66 -21.41 2.37
N ASN A 283 7.44 -21.09 2.76
CA ASN A 283 6.36 -22.08 2.94
C ASN A 283 5.70 -22.38 1.58
N ASN A 284 6.43 -23.10 0.75
CA ASN A 284 6.00 -23.56 -0.58
C ASN A 284 5.27 -24.92 -0.54
N ASP A 285 4.53 -25.24 0.54
CA ASP A 285 3.68 -26.44 0.53
C ASP A 285 2.70 -26.32 -0.64
N ILE A 286 3.04 -26.98 -1.75
CA ILE A 286 2.09 -27.25 -2.82
C ILE A 286 1.10 -28.24 -2.19
N PRO A 287 -0.22 -27.94 -2.10
CA PRO A 287 -1.16 -28.91 -1.62
C PRO A 287 -1.03 -30.13 -2.51
N VAL A 288 -0.66 -31.26 -1.93
CA VAL A 288 -0.81 -32.54 -2.59
C VAL A 288 -2.31 -32.69 -2.80
N VAL A 289 -2.76 -32.44 -4.03
CA VAL A 289 -4.11 -32.79 -4.44
C VAL A 289 -4.17 -34.32 -4.34
N THR A 290 -4.67 -34.81 -3.22
CA THR A 290 -5.15 -36.17 -3.16
C THR A 290 -6.33 -36.22 -4.15
N LEU A 291 -6.05 -36.66 -5.35
CA LEU A 291 -7.03 -37.13 -6.31
C LEU A 291 -7.73 -38.35 -5.66
N ASN A 292 -8.71 -38.09 -4.77
CA ASN A 292 -9.68 -39.10 -4.45
C ASN A 292 -10.60 -39.20 -5.67
N GLN A 293 -10.45 -40.30 -6.34
CA GLN A 293 -11.27 -40.85 -7.42
C GLN A 293 -12.76 -40.86 -7.06
#